data_1c6a9ab549f3458ff0ac4adedf2f8d02
#
_entry.id   1c6a9ab549f3458ff0ac4adedf2f8d02
#
_cell.length_a   1.000
_cell.length_b   1.000
_cell.length_c   1.000
_cell.angle_alpha   90.00
_cell.angle_beta   90.00
_cell.angle_gamma   90.00
#
_symmetry.space_group_name_H-M   'P 1'
#
loop_
_entity.id
_entity.type
_entity.pdbx_description
1 polymer ?
#
loop_
_entity_poly.entity_id
_entity_poly.type
_entity_poly.pdbx_seq_one_letter_code
_entity_poly.pdbx_strand_id
1 'polypeptide(L)'
;MNKLLVYLFLFVVIDIESHEFNPAHLVIDATTTAEYSYDAKWMYPLKNIGQRAEIIFPEHCSVEAQSPYPQGKYLIEKIILNCDSSLKGHSIEVINLSVLTDALITINFLNDDIFEGLMNLKSSTILIPIQAQNY
;
A
#
# COMPACT_ATOMS: atom_id res chain seq x y z
N MET A 1 -49.94 13.75 -11.36
CA MET A 1 -49.48 12.37 -11.45
C MET A 1 -48.08 12.19 -11.96
N ASN A 2 -47.58 13.04 -12.85
CA ASN A 2 -46.21 12.95 -13.34
C ASN A 2 -45.15 13.33 -12.31
N LYS A 3 -45.52 14.00 -11.24
CA LYS A 3 -44.55 14.42 -10.20
C LYS A 3 -44.09 13.27 -9.29
N LEU A 4 -44.84 12.21 -9.15
CA LEU A 4 -44.48 11.04 -8.34
C LEU A 4 -43.45 10.15 -9.02
N LEU A 5 -43.46 10.09 -10.34
CA LEU A 5 -42.50 9.33 -11.13
C LEU A 5 -41.08 9.94 -11.12
N VAL A 6 -41.01 11.27 -11.04
CA VAL A 6 -39.73 11.98 -11.00
C VAL A 6 -39.00 11.77 -9.66
N TYR A 7 -39.75 11.66 -8.57
CA TYR A 7 -39.17 11.40 -7.24
C TYR A 7 -38.61 9.99 -7.08
N LEU A 8 -39.20 9.01 -7.75
CA LEU A 8 -38.69 7.63 -7.75
C LEU A 8 -37.35 7.49 -8.48
N PHE A 9 -37.11 8.27 -9.51
CA PHE A 9 -35.85 8.27 -10.24
C PHE A 9 -34.68 8.86 -9.44
N LEU A 10 -34.95 9.83 -8.58
CA LEU A 10 -33.92 10.46 -7.76
C LEU A 10 -33.39 9.54 -6.65
N PHE A 11 -34.17 8.60 -6.15
CA PHE A 11 -33.76 7.64 -5.14
C PHE A 11 -32.82 6.55 -5.66
N VAL A 12 -32.92 6.19 -6.94
CA VAL A 12 -32.09 5.12 -7.53
C VAL A 12 -30.66 5.59 -7.80
N VAL A 13 -30.45 6.90 -8.00
CA VAL A 13 -29.12 7.46 -8.29
C VAL A 13 -28.24 7.55 -7.05
N ILE A 14 -28.82 7.59 -5.84
CA ILE A 14 -28.08 7.76 -4.58
C ILE A 14 -27.38 6.47 -4.12
N ASP A 15 -27.90 5.29 -4.53
CA ASP A 15 -27.35 4.01 -4.12
C ASP A 15 -26.04 3.62 -4.83
N ILE A 16 -25.66 4.33 -5.90
CA ILE A 16 -24.47 4.03 -6.70
C ILE A 16 -23.18 4.57 -6.08
N GLU A 17 -23.28 5.50 -5.12
CA GLU A 17 -22.12 6.16 -4.52
C GLU A 17 -21.59 5.50 -3.24
N SER A 18 -22.11 4.34 -2.84
CA SER A 18 -21.79 3.72 -1.54
C SER A 18 -20.55 2.86 -1.52
N HIS A 19 -19.84 2.66 -2.65
CA HIS A 19 -18.63 1.85 -2.70
C HIS A 19 -17.38 2.72 -2.55
N GLU A 20 -16.89 2.84 -1.30
CA GLU A 20 -15.58 3.43 -1.04
C GLU A 20 -14.50 2.39 -1.30
N PHE A 21 -13.61 2.68 -2.23
CA PHE A 21 -12.42 1.89 -2.47
C PHE A 21 -11.28 2.47 -1.63
N ASN A 22 -10.86 1.73 -0.59
CA ASN A 22 -9.76 2.13 0.29
C ASN A 22 -8.64 1.09 0.20
N PRO A 23 -7.70 1.23 -0.74
CA PRO A 23 -6.56 0.32 -0.80
C PRO A 23 -5.60 0.58 0.37
N ALA A 24 -4.87 -0.45 0.75
CA ALA A 24 -3.70 -0.28 1.60
C ALA A 24 -2.56 0.34 0.79
N HIS A 25 -1.67 1.06 1.45
CA HIS A 25 -0.52 1.71 0.80
C HIS A 25 0.75 1.38 1.54
N LEU A 26 1.75 0.93 0.81
CA LEU A 26 3.13 0.85 1.28
C LEU A 26 3.95 1.88 0.52
N VAL A 27 4.46 2.88 1.22
CA VAL A 27 5.34 3.90 0.64
C VAL A 27 6.72 3.73 1.23
N ILE A 28 7.72 3.54 0.38
CA ILE A 28 9.11 3.38 0.78
C ILE A 28 9.92 4.49 0.15
N ASP A 29 10.61 5.28 1.00
CA ASP A 29 11.44 6.39 0.55
C ASP A 29 12.89 6.11 0.88
N ALA A 30 13.75 6.11 -0.13
CA ALA A 30 15.20 6.02 0.07
C ALA A 30 15.69 7.27 0.81
N THR A 31 16.56 7.07 1.79
CA THR A 31 17.11 8.17 2.60
C THR A 31 18.58 8.41 2.23
N THR A 32 19.09 9.59 2.59
CA THR A 32 20.49 9.94 2.39
C THR A 32 21.34 9.72 3.64
N THR A 33 20.76 9.23 4.74
CA THR A 33 21.44 9.04 6.02
C THR A 33 22.48 7.92 5.97
N ALA A 34 22.20 6.87 5.20
CA ALA A 34 23.11 5.75 4.96
C ALA A 34 22.79 5.12 3.62
N GLU A 35 23.75 4.41 3.04
CA GLU A 35 23.56 3.67 1.81
C GLU A 35 22.53 2.55 2.05
N TYR A 36 21.58 2.39 1.11
CA TYR A 36 20.48 1.40 1.18
C TYR A 36 19.64 1.49 2.45
N SER A 37 19.44 2.70 2.94
CA SER A 37 18.54 3.02 4.05
C SER A 37 17.22 3.57 3.51
N TYR A 38 16.11 3.12 4.09
CA TYR A 38 14.78 3.51 3.61
C TYR A 38 13.86 3.79 4.80
N ASP A 39 13.00 4.79 4.64
CA ASP A 39 11.86 5.02 5.52
C ASP A 39 10.61 4.49 4.85
N ALA A 40 9.92 3.57 5.49
CA ALA A 40 8.70 2.98 4.97
C ALA A 40 7.50 3.35 5.84
N LYS A 41 6.35 3.48 5.21
CA LYS A 41 5.08 3.72 5.87
C LYS A 41 4.06 2.72 5.33
N TRP A 42 3.53 1.88 6.22
CA TRP A 42 2.46 0.95 5.89
C TRP A 42 1.14 1.49 6.39
N MET A 43 0.23 1.79 5.48
CA MET A 43 -1.10 2.33 5.76
C MET A 43 -2.15 1.28 5.43
N TYR A 44 -2.80 0.76 6.46
CA TYR A 44 -3.81 -0.28 6.32
C TYR A 44 -5.18 0.26 6.72
N PRO A 45 -6.25 0.00 5.92
CA PRO A 45 -7.58 0.51 6.25
C PRO A 45 -8.11 -0.03 7.57
N LEU A 46 -8.61 0.87 8.43
CA LEU A 46 -9.15 0.51 9.74
C LEU A 46 -10.36 -0.43 9.67
N LYS A 47 -11.11 -0.42 8.59
CA LYS A 47 -12.27 -1.29 8.38
C LYS A 47 -11.91 -2.78 8.35
N ASN A 48 -10.66 -3.11 8.07
CA ASN A 48 -10.19 -4.49 7.86
C ASN A 48 -9.31 -4.99 9.01
N ILE A 49 -9.52 -4.46 10.21
CA ILE A 49 -8.67 -4.72 11.38
C ILE A 49 -8.75 -6.15 11.91
N GLY A 50 -9.74 -6.94 11.50
CA GLY A 50 -9.93 -8.29 12.03
C GLY A 50 -8.72 -9.21 11.88
N GLN A 51 -8.04 -9.16 10.73
CA GLN A 51 -6.79 -9.86 10.49
C GLN A 51 -5.85 -8.88 9.80
N ARG A 52 -4.83 -8.47 10.53
CA ARG A 52 -3.93 -7.43 10.08
C ARG A 52 -2.96 -7.94 9.04
N ALA A 53 -2.90 -7.29 7.89
CA ALA A 53 -1.92 -7.62 6.87
C ALA A 53 -0.53 -7.16 7.30
N GLU A 54 0.48 -7.99 7.02
CA GLU A 54 1.86 -7.72 7.36
C GLU A 54 2.73 -7.72 6.11
N ILE A 55 3.74 -6.84 6.11
CA ILE A 55 4.73 -6.76 5.05
C ILE A 55 5.92 -7.63 5.40
N ILE A 56 6.35 -8.46 4.46
CA ILE A 56 7.59 -9.23 4.56
C ILE A 56 8.60 -8.59 3.62
N PHE A 57 9.61 -7.96 4.20
CA PHE A 57 10.71 -7.34 3.46
C PHE A 57 11.78 -8.37 3.12
N PRO A 58 12.67 -8.07 2.13
CA PRO A 58 13.76 -8.97 1.79
C PRO A 58 14.66 -9.27 2.98
N GLU A 59 15.21 -10.49 3.02
CA GLU A 59 16.03 -10.97 4.14
C GLU A 59 17.32 -10.17 4.36
N HIS A 60 17.84 -9.51 3.34
CA HIS A 60 19.04 -8.68 3.44
C HIS A 60 18.80 -7.31 4.09
N CYS A 61 17.56 -7.04 4.50
CA CYS A 61 17.17 -5.81 5.17
C CYS A 61 16.89 -6.07 6.64
N SER A 62 17.43 -5.25 7.52
CA SER A 62 16.98 -5.19 8.91
C SER A 62 15.77 -4.28 9.00
N VAL A 63 14.78 -4.66 9.80
CA VAL A 63 13.49 -3.99 9.91
C VAL A 63 13.32 -3.50 11.34
N GLU A 64 13.05 -2.21 11.51
CA GLU A 64 12.72 -1.61 12.78
C GLU A 64 11.36 -0.93 12.65
N ALA A 65 10.32 -1.52 13.27
CA ALA A 65 8.96 -1.03 13.20
C ALA A 65 8.59 -0.31 14.50
N GLN A 66 7.94 0.85 14.36
CA GLN A 66 7.35 1.58 15.47
C GLN A 66 5.94 1.06 15.74
N SER A 67 5.41 1.35 16.95
CA SER A 67 4.04 1.00 17.30
C SER A 67 3.07 1.68 16.34
N PRO A 68 2.12 0.94 15.73
CA PRO A 68 1.17 1.55 14.82
C PRO A 68 0.19 2.47 15.55
N TYR A 69 -0.31 3.46 14.81
CA TYR A 69 -1.27 4.44 15.32
C TYR A 69 -2.36 4.72 14.29
N PRO A 70 -3.59 5.01 14.75
CA PRO A 70 -4.66 5.36 13.84
C PRO A 70 -4.52 6.80 13.35
N GLN A 71 -4.78 7.02 12.07
CA GLN A 71 -4.86 8.36 11.49
C GLN A 71 -5.92 8.34 10.38
N GLY A 72 -7.00 9.10 10.56
CA GLY A 72 -8.10 9.09 9.61
C GLY A 72 -8.71 7.69 9.48
N LYS A 73 -8.79 7.18 8.26
CA LYS A 73 -9.34 5.87 7.95
C LYS A 73 -8.31 4.73 7.99
N TYR A 74 -7.08 5.02 8.39
CA TYR A 74 -5.96 4.08 8.30
C TYR A 74 -5.30 3.84 9.64
N LEU A 75 -4.77 2.62 9.80
CA LEU A 75 -3.77 2.31 10.79
C LEU A 75 -2.40 2.48 10.11
N ILE A 76 -1.53 3.27 10.72
CA ILE A 76 -0.24 3.63 10.12
C ILE A 76 0.89 3.02 10.94
N GLU A 77 1.79 2.31 10.26
CA GLU A 77 3.01 1.78 10.84
C GLU A 77 4.22 2.39 10.14
N LYS A 78 5.07 3.04 10.91
CA LYS A 78 6.34 3.57 10.42
C LYS A 78 7.44 2.54 10.61
N ILE A 79 8.22 2.32 9.57
CA ILE A 79 9.23 1.28 9.51
C ILE A 79 10.52 1.88 8.98
N ILE A 80 11.64 1.52 9.60
CA ILE A 80 12.97 1.87 9.12
C ILE A 80 13.62 0.60 8.58
N LEU A 81 14.10 0.67 7.33
CA LEU A 81 14.82 -0.41 6.68
C LEU A 81 16.29 -0.03 6.52
N ASN A 82 17.17 -0.95 6.88
CA ASN A 82 18.59 -0.87 6.57
C ASN A 82 18.99 -2.15 5.86
N CYS A 83 19.38 -2.03 4.60
CA CYS A 83 19.65 -3.16 3.73
C CYS A 83 21.14 -3.24 3.39
N ASP A 84 21.63 -4.45 3.10
CA ASP A 84 23.02 -4.66 2.68
C ASP A 84 23.24 -4.24 1.23
N SER A 85 22.18 -4.21 0.44
CA SER A 85 22.19 -3.77 -0.96
C SER A 85 20.85 -3.16 -1.30
N SER A 86 20.69 -2.65 -2.53
CA SER A 86 19.45 -2.04 -2.99
C SER A 86 18.26 -3.01 -2.89
N LEU A 87 17.06 -2.46 -2.73
CA LEU A 87 15.82 -3.22 -2.86
C LEU A 87 15.58 -3.69 -4.30
N LYS A 88 16.21 -3.08 -5.28
CA LYS A 88 16.07 -3.49 -6.69
C LYS A 88 16.52 -4.92 -6.89
N GLY A 89 15.75 -5.70 -7.62
CA GLY A 89 16.01 -7.12 -7.85
C GLY A 89 15.48 -8.04 -6.75
N HIS A 90 14.93 -7.52 -5.69
CA HIS A 90 14.34 -8.28 -4.58
C HIS A 90 12.82 -8.19 -4.58
N SER A 91 12.18 -9.06 -3.82
CA SER A 91 10.72 -9.14 -3.74
C SER A 91 10.22 -8.67 -2.37
N ILE A 92 9.04 -8.07 -2.38
CA ILE A 92 8.27 -7.73 -1.18
C ILE A 92 6.99 -8.54 -1.20
N GLU A 93 6.61 -9.10 -0.06
CA GLU A 93 5.41 -9.90 0.10
C GLU A 93 4.48 -9.27 1.13
N VAL A 94 3.16 -9.40 0.92
CA VAL A 94 2.15 -9.05 1.92
C VAL A 94 1.42 -10.32 2.31
N ILE A 95 1.39 -10.61 3.60
CA ILE A 95 0.62 -11.75 4.13
C ILE A 95 -0.66 -11.26 4.80
N ASN A 96 -1.66 -12.12 4.85
CA ASN A 96 -2.98 -11.84 5.46
C ASN A 96 -3.75 -10.69 4.80
N LEU A 97 -3.53 -10.45 3.52
CA LEU A 97 -4.28 -9.43 2.79
C LEU A 97 -5.72 -9.88 2.58
N SER A 98 -6.68 -9.02 2.91
CA SER A 98 -8.09 -9.30 2.71
C SER A 98 -8.44 -9.36 1.22
N VAL A 99 -9.42 -10.19 0.84
CA VAL A 99 -9.95 -10.26 -0.54
C VAL A 99 -10.50 -8.92 -1.03
N LEU A 100 -10.91 -8.06 -0.10
CA LEU A 100 -11.50 -6.75 -0.40
C LEU A 100 -10.48 -5.62 -0.41
N THR A 101 -9.21 -5.91 -0.12
CA THR A 101 -8.19 -4.89 0.03
C THR A 101 -7.02 -5.18 -0.90
N ASP A 102 -6.83 -4.29 -1.86
CA ASP A 102 -5.60 -4.25 -2.66
C ASP A 102 -4.55 -3.44 -1.90
N ALA A 103 -3.28 -3.72 -2.16
CA ALA A 103 -2.18 -2.97 -1.59
C ALA A 103 -1.38 -2.31 -2.72
N LEU A 104 -1.31 -0.99 -2.69
CA LEU A 104 -0.48 -0.22 -3.60
C LEU A 104 0.91 -0.07 -2.97
N ILE A 105 1.95 -0.30 -3.76
CA ILE A 105 3.32 -0.07 -3.33
C ILE A 105 3.94 1.04 -4.18
N THR A 106 4.59 1.98 -3.51
CA THR A 106 5.37 3.03 -4.15
C THR A 106 6.74 3.07 -3.50
N ILE A 107 7.80 2.94 -4.30
CA ILE A 107 9.17 3.05 -3.83
C ILE A 107 9.83 4.22 -4.53
N ASN A 108 10.23 5.21 -3.75
CA ASN A 108 10.94 6.39 -4.23
C ASN A 108 12.43 6.17 -3.98
N PHE A 109 13.15 5.79 -5.03
CA PHE A 109 14.60 5.68 -4.97
C PHE A 109 15.25 7.05 -5.10
N LEU A 110 16.53 7.15 -4.76
CA LEU A 110 17.29 8.36 -5.03
C LEU A 110 17.38 8.58 -6.56
N ASN A 111 17.61 9.83 -6.98
CA ASN A 111 17.70 10.24 -8.39
C ASN A 111 16.37 10.16 -9.17
N ASP A 112 15.25 10.41 -8.49
CA ASP A 112 13.91 10.45 -9.10
C ASP A 112 13.46 9.14 -9.76
N ASP A 113 14.07 8.02 -9.38
CA ASP A 113 13.66 6.70 -9.83
C ASP A 113 12.52 6.20 -8.94
N ILE A 114 11.36 5.89 -9.54
CA ILE A 114 10.14 5.52 -8.82
C ILE A 114 9.65 4.18 -9.34
N PHE A 115 9.35 3.27 -8.42
CA PHE A 115 8.66 2.02 -8.71
C PHE A 115 7.25 2.07 -8.11
N GLU A 116 6.26 1.67 -8.90
CA GLU A 116 4.88 1.52 -8.45
C GLU A 116 4.36 0.13 -8.82
N GLY A 117 3.61 -0.47 -7.91
CA GLY A 117 3.04 -1.79 -8.13
C GLY A 117 1.76 -2.00 -7.35
N LEU A 118 1.09 -3.11 -7.65
CA LEU A 118 -0.16 -3.51 -6.99
C LEU A 118 -0.03 -4.95 -6.51
N MET A 119 -0.41 -5.16 -5.26
CA MET A 119 -0.53 -6.49 -4.68
C MET A 119 -1.97 -6.75 -4.26
N ASN A 120 -2.40 -8.00 -4.38
CA ASN A 120 -3.71 -8.44 -3.93
C ASN A 120 -3.62 -9.88 -3.42
N LEU A 121 -4.73 -10.46 -3.01
CA LEU A 121 -4.74 -11.81 -2.47
C LEU A 121 -4.20 -12.86 -3.46
N LYS A 122 -4.39 -12.65 -4.77
CA LYS A 122 -3.90 -13.57 -5.81
C LYS A 122 -2.43 -13.34 -6.16
N SER A 123 -1.95 -12.12 -6.01
CA SER A 123 -0.57 -11.71 -6.30
C SER A 123 -0.02 -10.93 -5.13
N SER A 124 0.32 -11.67 -4.07
CA SER A 124 0.77 -11.10 -2.79
C SER A 124 2.27 -10.80 -2.74
N THR A 125 3.01 -11.16 -3.78
CA THR A 125 4.45 -10.92 -3.89
C THR A 125 4.73 -10.07 -5.12
N ILE A 126 5.59 -9.07 -4.98
CA ILE A 126 5.98 -8.22 -6.09
C ILE A 126 7.51 -8.15 -6.20
N LEU A 127 8.03 -8.35 -7.40
CA LEU A 127 9.45 -8.21 -7.71
C LEU A 127 9.75 -6.76 -8.09
N ILE A 128 10.73 -6.17 -7.41
CA ILE A 128 11.18 -4.81 -7.69
C ILE A 128 12.21 -4.89 -8.82
N PRO A 129 11.99 -4.25 -9.98
CA PRO A 129 12.88 -4.39 -11.12
C PRO A 129 14.25 -3.77 -10.85
N ILE A 130 15.30 -4.35 -11.49
CA ILE A 130 16.67 -3.87 -11.35
C ILE A 130 16.87 -2.54 -12.06
N GLN A 131 16.16 -2.32 -13.18
CA GLN A 131 16.27 -1.08 -13.95
C GLN A 131 14.90 -0.40 -14.02
N ALA A 132 14.93 0.95 -13.99
CA ALA A 132 13.74 1.73 -14.26
C ALA A 132 13.15 1.32 -15.61
N GLN A 133 11.83 1.09 -15.64
CA GLN A 133 11.14 0.78 -16.88
C GLN A 133 11.03 2.05 -17.70
N ASN A 134 11.71 2.06 -18.84
CA ASN A 134 11.54 3.13 -19.83
C ASN A 134 10.29 2.82 -20.67
N TYR A 135 9.26 3.54 -20.44
CA TYR A 135 8.08 3.52 -21.28
C TYR A 135 8.12 4.65 -22.29
#